data_da4c51b24ca48315e8e1aad3faa22d3a
#
_entry.id   da4c51b24ca48315e8e1aad3faa22d3a
#
_cell.length_a   1.000
_cell.length_b   1.000
_cell.length_c   1.000
_cell.angle_alpha   90.00
_cell.angle_beta   90.00
_cell.angle_gamma   90.00
#
_symmetry.space_group_name_H-M   'P 1'
#
loop_
_entity.id
_entity.type
_entity.pdbx_description
1 polymer ?
#
loop_
_entity_poly.entity_id
_entity_poly.type
_entity_poly.pdbx_seq_one_letter_code
_entity_poly.pdbx_strand_id
1 'polypeptide(L)'
;MKLFTSKMLERLMSEQKKKSEGLLPEIVKRLIQSKCSDLSYLRVPDGDDIWAPGYDGIVVNETKTTYVAQGKSVWEFGTNSDSLEKINGDYKKRTTHPLGVEKSDTTFYLVVPKVWAYRISTTEWEAEHREEWKAVHVYDASVLCDWLNSEPAVCAWIMQSYLENELIKIDTVDREIGRA
;
A
#
# COMPACT_ATOMS: atom_id res chain seq x y z
N MET A 1 5.77 7.33 19.95
CA MET A 1 5.67 8.52 19.07
C MET A 1 5.41 8.06 17.64
N LYS A 2 4.34 8.53 16.99
CA LYS A 2 4.10 8.23 15.57
C LYS A 2 4.99 9.15 14.74
N LEU A 3 5.93 8.58 13.98
CA LEU A 3 6.83 9.30 13.09
C LEU A 3 6.16 9.65 11.75
N PHE A 4 5.20 8.85 11.32
CA PHE A 4 4.49 9.00 10.06
C PHE A 4 2.98 9.07 10.28
N THR A 5 2.28 9.96 9.57
CA THR A 5 0.83 10.14 9.68
C THR A 5 0.13 9.86 8.36
N SER A 6 -1.16 9.50 8.41
CA SER A 6 -1.98 9.29 7.21
C SER A 6 -1.97 10.51 6.30
N LYS A 7 -2.02 11.72 6.87
CA LYS A 7 -1.97 12.97 6.12
C LYS A 7 -0.63 13.17 5.40
N MET A 8 0.48 12.77 6.00
CA MET A 8 1.80 12.78 5.34
C MET A 8 1.83 11.80 4.17
N LEU A 9 1.27 10.61 4.33
CA LEU A 9 1.18 9.62 3.25
C LEU A 9 0.30 10.12 2.10
N GLU A 10 -0.88 10.63 2.40
CA GLU A 10 -1.80 11.18 1.39
C GLU A 10 -1.16 12.33 0.62
N ARG A 11 -0.48 13.23 1.31
CA ARG A 11 0.26 14.34 0.70
C ARG A 11 1.37 13.83 -0.21
N LEU A 12 2.19 12.90 0.26
CA LEU A 12 3.26 12.28 -0.52
C LEU A 12 2.73 11.67 -1.82
N MET A 13 1.61 10.93 -1.74
CA MET A 13 0.98 10.31 -2.91
C MET A 13 0.38 11.34 -3.87
N SER A 14 -0.16 12.45 -3.37
CA SER A 14 -0.75 13.53 -4.18
C SER A 14 0.30 14.35 -4.92
N GLU A 15 1.41 14.68 -4.27
CA GLU A 15 2.49 15.52 -4.83
C GLU A 15 3.32 14.76 -5.88
N GLN A 16 3.36 13.44 -5.79
CA GLN A 16 4.14 12.56 -6.66
C GLN A 16 3.30 11.86 -7.75
N LYS A 17 2.26 12.51 -8.27
CA LYS A 17 1.25 11.87 -9.15
C LYS A 17 1.80 10.96 -10.26
N LYS A 18 2.91 11.30 -10.90
CA LYS A 18 3.59 10.44 -11.89
C LYS A 18 4.51 9.38 -11.28
N LYS A 19 4.94 9.58 -10.01
CA LYS A 19 5.82 8.65 -9.27
C LYS A 19 5.04 7.81 -8.28
N SER A 20 3.81 8.20 -7.91
CA SER A 20 3.00 7.54 -6.89
C SER A 20 2.56 6.14 -7.30
N GLU A 21 2.33 5.91 -8.60
CA GLU A 21 1.98 4.59 -9.11
C GLU A 21 3.09 3.56 -8.88
N GLY A 22 4.36 3.98 -8.89
CA GLY A 22 5.50 3.14 -8.52
C GLY A 22 5.85 3.20 -7.03
N LEU A 23 5.54 4.32 -6.35
CA LEU A 23 5.93 4.53 -4.96
C LEU A 23 5.14 3.66 -3.98
N LEU A 24 3.83 3.53 -4.14
CA LEU A 24 3.02 2.69 -3.25
C LEU A 24 3.43 1.21 -3.31
N PRO A 25 3.60 0.60 -4.48
CA PRO A 25 4.17 -0.75 -4.58
C PRO A 25 5.53 -0.87 -3.91
N GLU A 26 6.43 0.08 -4.09
CA GLU A 26 7.76 0.06 -3.46
C GLU A 26 7.68 0.14 -1.94
N ILE A 27 6.83 1.01 -1.39
CA ILE A 27 6.60 1.10 0.06
C ILE A 27 6.10 -0.25 0.60
N VAL A 28 5.06 -0.81 -0.01
CA VAL A 28 4.47 -2.08 0.43
C VAL A 28 5.47 -3.22 0.31
N LYS A 29 6.24 -3.29 -0.78
CA LYS A 29 7.30 -4.28 -0.96
C LYS A 29 8.33 -4.23 0.17
N ARG A 30 8.81 -3.03 0.51
CA ARG A 30 9.77 -2.83 1.62
C ARG A 30 9.18 -3.19 2.97
N LEU A 31 7.91 -2.85 3.22
CA LEU A 31 7.19 -3.23 4.44
C LEU A 31 7.07 -4.75 4.57
N ILE A 32 6.72 -5.45 3.48
CA ILE A 32 6.65 -6.91 3.47
C ILE A 32 8.02 -7.51 3.75
N GLN A 33 9.07 -7.04 3.06
CA GLN A 33 10.44 -7.53 3.26
C GLN A 33 10.97 -7.27 4.67
N SER A 34 10.62 -6.13 5.27
CA SER A 34 11.03 -5.78 6.64
C SER A 34 10.30 -6.64 7.69
N LYS A 35 9.03 -6.94 7.45
CA LYS A 35 8.18 -7.65 8.42
C LYS A 35 8.25 -9.17 8.33
N CYS A 36 8.39 -9.70 7.12
CA CYS A 36 8.34 -11.13 6.87
C CYS A 36 9.75 -11.71 6.78
N SER A 37 10.14 -12.53 7.74
CA SER A 37 11.44 -13.20 7.76
C SER A 37 11.48 -14.50 6.94
N ASP A 38 10.34 -15.01 6.51
CA ASP A 38 10.18 -16.33 5.90
C ASP A 38 9.32 -16.27 4.62
N LEU A 39 9.79 -15.47 3.66
CA LEU A 39 9.16 -15.34 2.35
C LEU A 39 9.70 -16.41 1.40
N SER A 40 8.82 -17.25 0.87
CA SER A 40 9.17 -18.19 -0.21
C SER A 40 8.93 -17.61 -1.60
N TYR A 41 8.08 -16.59 -1.72
CA TYR A 41 7.86 -15.86 -2.97
C TYR A 41 7.44 -14.41 -2.71
N LEU A 42 8.05 -13.48 -3.45
CA LEU A 42 7.68 -12.07 -3.43
C LEU A 42 7.81 -11.49 -4.85
N ARG A 43 6.68 -11.12 -5.43
CA ARG A 43 6.61 -10.34 -6.66
C ARG A 43 5.71 -9.14 -6.40
N VAL A 44 6.30 -7.98 -6.23
CA VAL A 44 5.62 -6.68 -6.24
C VAL A 44 6.40 -5.84 -7.24
N PRO A 45 5.92 -5.72 -8.49
CA PRO A 45 6.59 -4.93 -9.52
C PRO A 45 6.70 -3.46 -9.08
N ASP A 46 7.83 -2.86 -9.41
CA ASP A 46 8.11 -1.45 -9.21
C ASP A 46 8.74 -0.86 -10.49
N GLY A 47 8.81 0.45 -10.61
CA GLY A 47 9.34 1.10 -11.79
C GLY A 47 8.51 0.79 -13.06
N ASP A 48 9.17 0.43 -14.15
CA ASP A 48 8.52 0.20 -15.44
C ASP A 48 7.69 -1.09 -15.50
N ASP A 49 7.93 -2.02 -14.58
CA ASP A 49 7.22 -3.32 -14.53
C ASP A 49 5.81 -3.24 -13.93
N ILE A 50 5.40 -2.09 -13.39
CA ILE A 50 4.06 -1.89 -12.82
C ILE A 50 2.92 -2.09 -13.83
N TRP A 51 3.21 -1.93 -15.11
CA TRP A 51 2.25 -2.09 -16.21
C TRP A 51 2.09 -3.53 -16.69
N ALA A 52 2.82 -4.49 -16.11
CA ALA A 52 2.68 -5.90 -16.46
C ALA A 52 1.28 -6.41 -16.13
N PRO A 53 0.62 -7.19 -17.02
CA PRO A 53 -0.70 -7.75 -16.72
C PRO A 53 -0.64 -8.71 -15.53
N GLY A 54 -1.65 -8.65 -14.69
CA GLY A 54 -1.75 -9.53 -13.53
C GLY A 54 -2.14 -8.79 -12.26
N TYR A 55 -1.83 -9.39 -11.12
CA TYR A 55 -1.94 -8.74 -9.82
C TYR A 55 -0.77 -7.77 -9.61
N ASP A 56 -1.04 -6.68 -8.88
CA ASP A 56 -0.01 -5.71 -8.50
C ASP A 56 1.00 -6.30 -7.50
N GLY A 57 0.63 -7.36 -6.81
CA GLY A 57 1.53 -8.14 -5.97
C GLY A 57 1.10 -9.58 -5.78
N ILE A 58 2.08 -10.48 -5.67
CA ILE A 58 1.88 -11.88 -5.26
C ILE A 58 2.94 -12.20 -4.22
N VAL A 59 2.50 -12.70 -3.07
CA VAL A 59 3.37 -13.00 -1.93
C VAL A 59 3.05 -14.39 -1.42
N VAL A 60 4.08 -15.17 -1.09
CA VAL A 60 3.94 -16.41 -0.30
C VAL A 60 4.80 -16.26 0.94
N ASN A 61 4.14 -16.19 2.09
CA ASN A 61 4.75 -16.00 3.39
C ASN A 61 4.52 -17.26 4.23
N GLU A 62 5.58 -17.89 4.69
CA GLU A 62 5.47 -19.16 5.42
C GLU A 62 5.04 -18.99 6.87
N THR A 63 5.25 -17.79 7.44
CA THR A 63 4.90 -17.49 8.84
C THR A 63 4.01 -16.26 8.93
N LYS A 64 2.83 -16.38 9.55
CA LYS A 64 1.91 -15.26 9.77
C LYS A 64 2.59 -14.12 10.52
N THR A 65 2.37 -12.90 10.05
CA THR A 65 2.73 -11.66 10.75
C THR A 65 1.47 -10.83 11.07
N THR A 66 1.65 -9.68 11.71
CA THR A 66 0.54 -8.74 11.98
C THR A 66 -0.15 -8.26 10.69
N TYR A 67 0.62 -8.08 9.62
CA TYR A 67 0.12 -7.45 8.38
C TYR A 67 0.09 -8.38 7.17
N VAL A 68 0.77 -9.52 7.23
CA VAL A 68 0.84 -10.46 6.10
C VAL A 68 0.42 -11.84 6.58
N ALA A 69 -0.62 -12.38 5.98
CA ALA A 69 -1.13 -13.72 6.27
C ALA A 69 -0.09 -14.79 5.93
N GLN A 70 -0.22 -15.95 6.59
CA GLN A 70 0.49 -17.14 6.17
C GLN A 70 -0.12 -17.70 4.88
N GLY A 71 0.72 -18.21 4.00
CA GLY A 71 0.37 -18.77 2.70
C GLY A 71 0.39 -17.75 1.59
N LYS A 72 -0.32 -18.04 0.50
CA LYS A 72 -0.39 -17.18 -0.68
C LYS A 72 -1.30 -15.99 -0.43
N SER A 73 -0.86 -14.84 -0.89
CA SER A 73 -1.69 -13.63 -0.98
C SER A 73 -1.50 -12.91 -2.30
N VAL A 74 -2.55 -12.23 -2.75
CA VAL A 74 -2.55 -11.34 -3.92
C VAL A 74 -2.89 -9.94 -3.46
N TRP A 75 -2.28 -8.96 -4.12
CA TRP A 75 -2.32 -7.56 -3.73
C TRP A 75 -2.75 -6.71 -4.91
N GLU A 76 -3.71 -5.83 -4.70
CA GLU A 76 -4.16 -4.82 -5.65
C GLU A 76 -3.99 -3.44 -5.02
N PHE A 77 -3.39 -2.51 -5.75
CA PHE A 77 -3.12 -1.17 -5.30
C PHE A 77 -4.05 -0.17 -5.98
N GLY A 78 -4.85 0.50 -5.18
CA GLY A 78 -5.64 1.64 -5.61
C GLY A 78 -4.81 2.92 -5.64
N THR A 79 -5.44 4.00 -6.09
CA THR A 79 -4.89 5.35 -6.06
C THR A 79 -5.61 6.22 -5.03
N ASN A 80 -5.04 7.38 -4.71
CA ASN A 80 -5.66 8.34 -3.81
C ASN A 80 -6.92 9.02 -4.40
N SER A 81 -7.18 8.85 -5.70
CA SER A 81 -8.34 9.41 -6.41
C SER A 81 -9.43 8.39 -6.72
N ASP A 82 -9.24 7.10 -6.39
CA ASP A 82 -10.21 6.06 -6.72
C ASP A 82 -11.53 6.24 -5.97
N SER A 83 -12.64 6.10 -6.69
CA SER A 83 -13.98 6.01 -6.12
C SER A 83 -14.25 4.60 -5.60
N LEU A 84 -15.26 4.47 -4.72
CA LEU A 84 -15.70 3.16 -4.24
C LEU A 84 -16.20 2.26 -5.40
N GLU A 85 -16.82 2.86 -6.41
CA GLU A 85 -17.28 2.14 -7.60
C GLU A 85 -16.12 1.54 -8.39
N LYS A 86 -15.03 2.31 -8.55
CA LYS A 86 -13.83 1.82 -9.23
C LYS A 86 -13.19 0.68 -8.42
N ILE A 87 -13.05 0.85 -7.12
CA ILE A 87 -12.52 -0.18 -6.22
C ILE A 87 -13.34 -1.47 -6.33
N ASN A 88 -14.67 -1.37 -6.27
CA ASN A 88 -15.57 -2.52 -6.41
C ASN A 88 -15.46 -3.17 -7.80
N GLY A 89 -15.31 -2.37 -8.84
CA GLY A 89 -15.13 -2.85 -10.20
C GLY A 89 -13.84 -3.64 -10.38
N ASP A 90 -12.73 -3.11 -9.88
CA ASP A 90 -11.41 -3.77 -9.93
C ASP A 90 -11.42 -5.07 -9.11
N TYR A 91 -11.97 -5.03 -7.91
CA TYR A 91 -12.14 -6.23 -7.07
C TYR A 91 -12.98 -7.31 -7.76
N LYS A 92 -14.15 -6.93 -8.29
CA LYS A 92 -15.04 -7.84 -9.01
C LYS A 92 -14.34 -8.49 -10.23
N LYS A 93 -13.57 -7.69 -10.98
CA LYS A 93 -12.78 -8.19 -12.11
C LYS A 93 -11.81 -9.29 -11.67
N ARG A 94 -11.07 -9.09 -10.58
CA ARG A 94 -10.11 -10.07 -10.05
C ARG A 94 -10.81 -11.32 -9.50
N THR A 95 -11.93 -11.14 -8.80
CA THR A 95 -12.70 -12.23 -8.23
C THR A 95 -13.36 -13.10 -9.30
N THR A 96 -13.83 -12.48 -10.39
CA THR A 96 -14.43 -13.19 -11.53
C THR A 96 -13.37 -13.88 -12.40
N HIS A 97 -12.19 -13.25 -12.56
CA HIS A 97 -11.08 -13.76 -13.35
C HIS A 97 -9.80 -13.80 -12.51
N PRO A 98 -9.65 -14.84 -11.66
CA PRO A 98 -8.56 -14.89 -10.67
C PRO A 98 -7.19 -15.30 -11.25
N LEU A 99 -7.03 -15.31 -12.58
CA LEU A 99 -5.75 -15.50 -13.27
C LEU A 99 -4.99 -16.78 -12.83
N GLY A 100 -5.71 -17.87 -12.64
CA GLY A 100 -5.12 -19.15 -12.22
C GLY A 100 -4.81 -19.24 -10.72
N VAL A 101 -5.23 -18.27 -9.91
CA VAL A 101 -5.09 -18.32 -8.47
C VAL A 101 -6.30 -19.03 -7.85
N GLU A 102 -6.04 -19.98 -6.92
CA GLU A 102 -7.08 -20.63 -6.15
C GLU A 102 -7.55 -19.71 -5.01
N LYS A 103 -8.76 -19.15 -5.16
CA LYS A 103 -9.29 -18.15 -4.23
C LYS A 103 -9.50 -18.68 -2.81
N SER A 104 -9.93 -19.94 -2.67
CA SER A 104 -10.16 -20.58 -1.36
C SER A 104 -8.88 -20.71 -0.52
N ASP A 105 -7.72 -20.70 -1.16
CA ASP A 105 -6.40 -20.83 -0.52
C ASP A 105 -5.63 -19.50 -0.46
N THR A 106 -6.15 -18.44 -1.06
CA THR A 106 -5.44 -17.18 -1.24
C THR A 106 -6.10 -16.03 -0.48
N THR A 107 -5.32 -15.26 0.25
CA THR A 107 -5.75 -14.01 0.88
C THR A 107 -5.68 -12.86 -0.12
N PHE A 108 -6.72 -12.06 -0.21
CA PHE A 108 -6.78 -10.87 -1.06
C PHE A 108 -6.53 -9.61 -0.24
N TYR A 109 -5.57 -8.78 -0.66
CA TYR A 109 -5.29 -7.47 -0.09
C TYR A 109 -5.62 -6.37 -1.08
N LEU A 110 -6.47 -5.44 -0.65
CA LEU A 110 -6.70 -4.17 -1.31
C LEU A 110 -5.95 -3.08 -0.54
N VAL A 111 -5.08 -2.35 -1.20
CA VAL A 111 -4.29 -1.29 -0.59
C VAL A 111 -4.67 0.05 -1.22
N VAL A 112 -5.15 0.99 -0.42
CA VAL A 112 -5.58 2.33 -0.86
C VAL A 112 -4.79 3.39 -0.10
N PRO A 113 -4.01 4.25 -0.79
CA PRO A 113 -3.09 5.18 -0.14
C PRO A 113 -3.78 6.47 0.37
N LYS A 114 -5.01 6.37 0.81
CA LYS A 114 -5.76 7.44 1.47
C LYS A 114 -6.59 6.89 2.63
N VAL A 115 -7.03 7.75 3.53
CA VAL A 115 -7.98 7.36 4.57
C VAL A 115 -9.28 6.90 3.91
N TRP A 116 -9.79 5.77 4.34
CA TRP A 116 -11.04 5.20 3.85
C TRP A 116 -12.23 6.05 4.32
N ALA A 117 -12.71 6.92 3.45
CA ALA A 117 -13.79 7.85 3.73
C ALA A 117 -14.98 7.63 2.80
N TYR A 118 -15.38 6.37 2.64
CA TYR A 118 -16.56 6.02 1.86
C TYR A 118 -17.78 5.78 2.77
N ARG A 119 -18.96 5.63 2.15
CA ARG A 119 -20.25 5.37 2.85
C ARG A 119 -20.29 4.06 3.64
N ILE A 120 -19.39 3.13 3.33
CA ILE A 120 -19.23 1.83 3.99
C ILE A 120 -17.84 1.81 4.65
N SER A 121 -17.72 1.27 5.84
CA SER A 121 -16.42 1.10 6.51
C SER A 121 -15.58 -0.01 5.87
N THR A 122 -14.28 -0.03 6.14
CA THR A 122 -13.39 -1.13 5.69
C THR A 122 -13.85 -2.48 6.22
N THR A 123 -14.26 -2.54 7.48
CA THR A 123 -14.75 -3.77 8.13
C THR A 123 -16.04 -4.29 7.48
N GLU A 124 -16.97 -3.40 7.15
CA GLU A 124 -18.19 -3.78 6.44
C GLU A 124 -17.88 -4.26 5.02
N TRP A 125 -16.99 -3.56 4.31
CA TRP A 125 -16.57 -3.96 2.98
C TRP A 125 -15.89 -5.33 2.98
N GLU A 126 -14.98 -5.59 3.91
CA GLU A 126 -14.35 -6.90 4.08
C GLU A 126 -15.38 -7.99 4.41
N ALA A 127 -16.37 -7.69 5.26
CA ALA A 127 -17.42 -8.63 5.63
C ALA A 127 -18.34 -9.01 4.44
N GLU A 128 -18.65 -8.06 3.56
CA GLU A 128 -19.42 -8.32 2.34
C GLU A 128 -18.71 -9.26 1.36
N HIS A 129 -17.37 -9.31 1.38
CA HIS A 129 -16.53 -10.05 0.42
C HIS A 129 -15.80 -11.26 1.02
N ARG A 130 -15.95 -11.51 2.31
CA ARG A 130 -15.15 -12.50 3.07
C ARG A 130 -15.23 -13.94 2.56
N GLU A 131 -16.32 -14.31 1.87
CA GLU A 131 -16.55 -15.67 1.42
C GLU A 131 -16.06 -15.93 -0.01
N GLU A 132 -15.61 -14.90 -0.70
CA GLU A 132 -15.13 -15.01 -2.08
C GLU A 132 -13.66 -15.43 -2.17
N TRP A 133 -12.89 -15.23 -1.11
CA TRP A 133 -11.48 -15.57 -0.96
C TRP A 133 -11.25 -16.26 0.39
N LYS A 134 -10.06 -16.84 0.61
CA LYS A 134 -9.67 -17.34 1.93
C LYS A 134 -9.83 -16.29 3.03
N ALA A 135 -9.42 -15.07 2.73
CA ALA A 135 -9.67 -13.86 3.51
C ALA A 135 -9.54 -12.64 2.61
N VAL A 136 -10.18 -11.53 2.98
CA VAL A 136 -10.09 -10.24 2.29
C VAL A 136 -9.72 -9.17 3.30
N HIS A 137 -8.72 -8.34 2.96
CA HIS A 137 -8.26 -7.25 3.80
C HIS A 137 -8.15 -5.95 3.01
N VAL A 138 -8.57 -4.86 3.65
CA VAL A 138 -8.40 -3.49 3.15
C VAL A 138 -7.37 -2.77 3.99
N TYR A 139 -6.29 -2.33 3.37
CA TYR A 139 -5.27 -1.49 3.98
C TYR A 139 -5.36 -0.09 3.42
N ASP A 140 -5.95 0.81 4.19
CA ASP A 140 -6.01 2.23 3.89
C ASP A 140 -4.78 2.98 4.44
N ALA A 141 -4.73 4.28 4.26
CA ALA A 141 -3.61 5.10 4.75
C ALA A 141 -3.41 4.98 6.26
N SER A 142 -4.46 4.72 7.04
CA SER A 142 -4.34 4.56 8.49
C SER A 142 -3.60 3.27 8.86
N VAL A 143 -3.96 2.14 8.25
CA VAL A 143 -3.30 0.86 8.44
C VAL A 143 -1.86 0.90 7.92
N LEU A 144 -1.65 1.50 6.74
CA LEU A 144 -0.31 1.66 6.17
C LEU A 144 0.61 2.49 7.09
N CYS A 145 0.09 3.55 7.70
CA CYS A 145 0.86 4.37 8.63
C CYS A 145 1.18 3.64 9.93
N ASP A 146 0.25 2.84 10.46
CA ASP A 146 0.53 2.01 11.63
C ASP A 146 1.62 0.96 11.31
N TRP A 147 1.58 0.36 10.13
CA TRP A 147 2.62 -0.55 9.67
C TRP A 147 3.97 0.16 9.50
N LEU A 148 4.00 1.30 8.81
CA LEU A 148 5.20 2.14 8.65
C LEU A 148 5.83 2.50 10.00
N ASN A 149 5.01 2.93 10.98
CA ASN A 149 5.51 3.29 12.31
C ASN A 149 6.05 2.08 13.10
N SER A 150 5.71 0.86 12.71
CA SER A 150 6.28 -0.38 13.26
C SER A 150 7.58 -0.82 12.58
N GLU A 151 7.96 -0.19 11.47
CA GLU A 151 9.13 -0.52 10.65
C GLU A 151 10.06 0.70 10.48
N PRO A 152 10.87 1.04 11.51
CA PRO A 152 11.65 2.28 11.53
C PRO A 152 12.60 2.46 10.34
N ALA A 153 13.16 1.37 9.82
CA ALA A 153 14.07 1.43 8.67
C ALA A 153 13.36 1.84 7.39
N VAL A 154 12.13 1.35 7.17
CA VAL A 154 11.31 1.73 6.00
C VAL A 154 10.85 3.18 6.14
N CYS A 155 10.44 3.57 7.35
CA CYS A 155 10.06 4.94 7.66
C CYS A 155 11.22 5.92 7.41
N ALA A 156 12.43 5.60 7.87
CA ALA A 156 13.65 6.39 7.62
C ALA A 156 13.96 6.50 6.13
N TRP A 157 13.82 5.41 5.37
CA TRP A 157 14.02 5.42 3.92
C TRP A 157 13.04 6.39 3.22
N ILE A 158 11.76 6.38 3.58
CA ILE A 158 10.77 7.32 3.01
C ILE A 158 11.15 8.76 3.35
N MET A 159 11.50 9.02 4.60
CA MET A 159 11.89 10.36 5.07
C MET A 159 13.10 10.88 4.28
N GLN A 160 14.14 10.08 4.12
CA GLN A 160 15.34 10.46 3.37
C GLN A 160 15.06 10.64 1.86
N SER A 161 14.33 9.73 1.26
CA SER A 161 14.14 9.72 -0.19
C SER A 161 13.16 10.77 -0.70
N TYR A 162 12.19 11.19 0.11
CA TYR A 162 11.07 12.00 -0.35
C TYR A 162 10.78 13.24 0.48
N LEU A 163 11.12 13.28 1.76
CA LEU A 163 10.76 14.37 2.67
C LEU A 163 11.94 15.29 3.00
N GLU A 164 13.18 14.83 2.99
CA GLU A 164 14.35 15.69 3.20
C GLU A 164 14.50 16.75 2.11
N ASN A 165 14.18 16.42 0.87
CA ASN A 165 14.18 17.38 -0.24
C ASN A 165 13.14 18.50 -0.08
N GLU A 166 12.09 18.27 0.67
CA GLU A 166 11.08 19.27 1.01
C GLU A 166 11.52 20.17 2.18
N LEU A 167 12.15 19.59 3.19
CA LEU A 167 12.71 20.33 4.32
C LEU A 167 13.85 21.24 3.88
N ILE A 168 14.70 20.80 2.95
CA ILE A 168 15.78 21.63 2.37
C ILE A 168 15.21 22.80 1.56
N LYS A 169 14.09 22.62 0.85
CA LYS A 169 13.41 23.70 0.13
C LYS A 169 12.83 24.74 1.07
N ILE A 170 12.26 24.33 2.19
CA ILE A 170 11.73 25.23 3.23
C ILE A 170 12.87 26.04 3.86
N ASP A 171 13.99 25.41 4.21
CA ASP A 171 15.16 26.05 4.81
C ASP A 171 15.85 27.05 3.84
N THR A 172 15.85 26.76 2.55
CA THR A 172 16.36 27.70 1.52
C THR A 172 15.44 28.90 1.32
N VAL A 173 14.13 28.72 1.35
CA VAL A 173 13.16 29.82 1.25
C VAL A 173 13.22 30.73 2.48
N ASP A 174 13.31 30.16 3.69
CA ASP A 174 13.46 30.96 4.93
C ASP A 174 14.79 31.74 4.97
N ARG A 175 15.87 31.19 4.41
CA ARG A 175 17.16 31.87 4.30
C ARG A 175 17.15 33.01 3.25
N GLU A 176 16.38 32.87 2.18
CA GLU A 176 16.23 33.94 1.18
C GLU A 176 15.34 35.08 1.70
N ILE A 177 14.27 34.78 2.44
CA ILE A 177 13.38 35.75 3.07
C ILE A 177 14.09 36.48 4.23
N GLY A 178 14.95 35.84 4.98
CA GLY A 178 15.72 36.43 6.07
C GLY A 178 16.89 37.32 5.62
N ARG A 179 17.18 37.43 4.33
CA ARG A 179 18.23 38.31 3.75
C ARG A 179 17.68 39.54 3.06
N ALA A 180 16.40 39.68 3.01
CA ALA A 180 15.71 40.90 2.61
C ALA A 180 15.41 41.78 3.84
#